data_7aa12f62de15801bbd881bd578fde561
#
_entry.id   7aa12f62de15801bbd881bd578fde561
#
_cell.length_a   1.000
_cell.length_b   1.000
_cell.length_c   1.000
_cell.angle_alpha   90.00
_cell.angle_beta   90.00
_cell.angle_gamma   90.00
#
_symmetry.space_group_name_H-M   'P 1'
#
loop_
_entity.id
_entity.type
_entity.pdbx_description
1 polymer ?
#
loop_
_entity_poly.entity_id
_entity_poly.type
_entity_poly.pdbx_seq_one_letter_code
_entity_poly.pdbx_strand_id
1 'polypeptide(L)'
;MIQIKKKGKRKSTKKEITERERKVIELAKIAWSKTLKEFYYPPLNEPNYVFDYTHLEGFYIDPDHRWQITMNLANTPLFKDNQEYIDYFYIISLHEVSHYQIIPYDGLINAKLLRAAMMHVNQNYAPIIVNIFADLIIDTKLFQKYPNLIIWEMQVTFKHIKSKGPISNLTRFLFRAYERLWNQDVLNDETLKEMDSLAERVTKVIMKDFEDELTWEKKVTLVAKYLNSLIQDTFTLIGTRGLLDKNKEKRKSPGGAFIEVPKDVLEVMDNPLENKNSDKLKEDNEDELRQKSEEFAKDIPYSEFGGPARQAGILIDGSALATWYRGLAKNLIEIKIYEEKPGGQLPVYPEVWRIGDRIEELDIVQSLLNSPVMIPNITTRKWAHMEGPGHLVEKQIPDLLIVLDSSGSMGWNYNSRSVRGKGPYHTALVAAFASLHYAASKGAKFSVINFSNRADICQWTSDYKKAEKVLLRYQGGGTFLPIKEIANQCDKADRKSLTFIITDFGIYNWGKAKKIMIDLAEKGHKIVGFFIGSTTIPKEKFKNLLDKVTFYGIGNPKDLISLVIKEVKNYYL
;
A
#
# COMPACT_ATOMS: atom_id res chain seq x y z
N MET A 1 -23.72 51.10 2.25
CA MET A 1 -23.25 50.75 0.89
C MET A 1 -21.75 50.53 0.94
N ILE A 2 -21.31 49.29 1.04
CA ILE A 2 -19.89 48.93 1.05
C ILE A 2 -19.58 48.35 -0.35
N GLN A 3 -18.77 49.08 -1.10
CA GLN A 3 -18.32 48.62 -2.43
C GLN A 3 -17.27 47.51 -2.27
N ILE A 4 -17.63 46.31 -2.71
CA ILE A 4 -16.73 45.19 -2.83
C ILE A 4 -15.92 45.37 -4.14
N LYS A 5 -14.65 45.73 -4.02
CA LYS A 5 -13.70 45.73 -5.14
C LYS A 5 -13.48 44.30 -5.62
N LYS A 6 -13.98 43.98 -6.82
CA LYS A 6 -13.65 42.78 -7.58
C LYS A 6 -12.15 42.77 -7.84
N LYS A 7 -11.42 41.81 -7.22
CA LYS A 7 -10.05 41.49 -7.62
C LYS A 7 -10.06 40.97 -9.07
N GLY A 8 -9.43 41.73 -9.95
CA GLY A 8 -9.27 41.37 -11.36
C GLY A 8 -8.52 40.05 -11.48
N LYS A 9 -9.08 39.10 -12.24
CA LYS A 9 -8.39 37.94 -12.73
C LYS A 9 -7.18 38.41 -13.52
N ARG A 10 -5.95 38.13 -13.04
CA ARG A 10 -4.75 38.23 -13.88
C ARG A 10 -4.95 37.28 -15.06
N LYS A 11 -5.16 37.83 -16.25
CA LYS A 11 -5.02 37.09 -17.52
C LYS A 11 -3.59 36.58 -17.56
N SER A 12 -3.38 35.26 -17.51
CA SER A 12 -2.11 34.67 -17.89
C SER A 12 -1.95 34.96 -19.38
N THR A 13 -1.08 35.88 -19.72
CA THR A 13 -0.57 36.03 -21.09
C THR A 13 0.17 34.75 -21.41
N LYS A 14 -0.40 33.85 -22.23
CA LYS A 14 0.33 32.75 -22.84
C LYS A 14 1.51 33.37 -23.56
N LYS A 15 2.72 33.16 -23.05
CA LYS A 15 3.97 33.56 -23.70
C LYS A 15 4.00 32.79 -25.02
N GLU A 16 4.08 33.49 -26.14
CA GLU A 16 4.22 32.84 -27.45
C GLU A 16 5.53 32.04 -27.44
N ILE A 17 5.43 30.77 -27.78
CA ILE A 17 6.55 29.85 -27.88
C ILE A 17 7.39 30.30 -29.09
N THR A 18 8.68 30.54 -28.89
CA THR A 18 9.63 30.93 -29.92
C THR A 18 9.83 29.80 -30.92
N GLU A 19 10.30 30.11 -32.12
CA GLU A 19 10.61 29.11 -33.15
C GLU A 19 11.68 28.10 -32.67
N ARG A 20 12.66 28.57 -31.89
CA ARG A 20 13.65 27.69 -31.24
C ARG A 20 13.00 26.72 -30.24
N GLU A 21 12.14 27.22 -29.37
CA GLU A 21 11.42 26.38 -28.37
C GLU A 21 10.54 25.34 -29.06
N ARG A 22 9.86 25.70 -30.17
CA ARG A 22 9.09 24.72 -30.97
C ARG A 22 9.97 23.59 -31.49
N LYS A 23 11.14 23.94 -32.04
CA LYS A 23 12.10 22.96 -32.55
C LYS A 23 12.57 22.01 -31.44
N VAL A 24 12.88 22.53 -30.25
CA VAL A 24 13.30 21.71 -29.11
C VAL A 24 12.18 20.75 -28.67
N ILE A 25 10.92 21.20 -28.65
CA ILE A 25 9.77 20.33 -28.37
C ILE A 25 9.67 19.19 -29.39
N GLU A 26 9.82 19.46 -30.68
CA GLU A 26 9.77 18.41 -31.70
C GLU A 26 10.87 17.37 -31.50
N LEU A 27 12.09 17.79 -31.14
CA LEU A 27 13.19 16.88 -30.85
C LEU A 27 12.92 16.03 -29.59
N ALA A 28 12.33 16.62 -28.55
CA ALA A 28 11.92 15.90 -27.36
C ALA A 28 10.81 14.86 -27.65
N LYS A 29 9.85 15.19 -28.53
CA LYS A 29 8.81 14.24 -28.99
C LYS A 29 9.40 13.04 -29.73
N ILE A 30 10.39 13.27 -30.57
CA ILE A 30 11.11 12.18 -31.28
C ILE A 30 11.78 11.27 -30.25
N ALA A 31 12.47 11.85 -29.29
CA ALA A 31 13.13 11.11 -28.21
C ALA A 31 12.13 10.29 -27.37
N TRP A 32 11.01 10.91 -26.97
CA TRP A 32 9.93 10.24 -26.23
C TRP A 32 9.35 9.05 -26.99
N SER A 33 9.03 9.23 -28.27
CA SER A 33 8.53 8.14 -29.12
C SER A 33 9.54 6.97 -29.23
N LYS A 34 10.84 7.28 -29.31
CA LYS A 34 11.92 6.28 -29.30
C LYS A 34 11.98 5.54 -27.96
N THR A 35 11.81 6.26 -26.86
CA THR A 35 11.77 5.70 -25.50
C THR A 35 10.61 4.76 -25.30
N LEU A 36 9.38 5.15 -25.68
CA LEU A 36 8.21 4.29 -25.54
C LEU A 36 8.36 2.98 -26.33
N LYS A 37 8.98 3.05 -27.51
CA LYS A 37 9.27 1.84 -28.31
C LYS A 37 10.21 0.89 -27.58
N GLU A 38 11.20 1.41 -26.89
CA GLU A 38 12.17 0.63 -26.11
C GLU A 38 11.51 -0.18 -24.97
N PHE A 39 10.47 0.37 -24.37
CA PHE A 39 9.69 -0.25 -23.31
C PHE A 39 8.38 -0.92 -23.80
N TYR A 40 8.32 -1.29 -25.07
CA TYR A 40 7.15 -1.95 -25.67
C TYR A 40 5.83 -1.16 -25.49
N TYR A 41 5.91 0.16 -25.61
CA TYR A 41 4.77 1.10 -25.53
C TYR A 41 3.97 0.97 -24.24
N PRO A 42 4.56 1.28 -23.07
CA PRO A 42 3.79 1.34 -21.83
C PRO A 42 2.65 2.36 -21.95
N PRO A 43 1.54 2.21 -21.21
CA PRO A 43 0.37 3.07 -21.30
C PRO A 43 0.62 4.44 -20.65
N LEU A 44 1.63 5.15 -21.11
CA LEU A 44 2.00 6.50 -20.68
C LEU A 44 1.54 7.52 -21.71
N ASN A 45 0.92 8.59 -21.23
CA ASN A 45 0.53 9.71 -22.08
C ASN A 45 1.75 10.49 -22.56
N GLU A 46 1.59 11.19 -23.70
CA GLU A 46 2.61 12.12 -24.16
C GLU A 46 2.83 13.22 -23.09
N PRO A 47 4.10 13.56 -22.78
CA PRO A 47 4.40 14.61 -21.82
C PRO A 47 3.85 15.97 -22.24
N ASN A 48 3.51 16.79 -21.25
CA ASN A 48 3.29 18.21 -21.45
C ASN A 48 4.65 18.91 -21.50
N TYR A 49 5.04 19.41 -22.69
CA TYR A 49 6.34 20.08 -22.89
C TYR A 49 6.21 21.55 -22.53
N VAL A 50 7.03 22.01 -21.57
CA VAL A 50 7.01 23.39 -21.08
C VAL A 50 8.41 24.02 -21.07
N PHE A 51 8.48 25.35 -21.06
CA PHE A 51 9.68 26.13 -20.80
C PHE A 51 9.44 26.98 -19.56
N ASP A 52 9.61 26.38 -18.38
CA ASP A 52 9.46 27.06 -17.10
C ASP A 52 10.83 27.27 -16.45
N TYR A 53 11.34 28.49 -16.57
CA TYR A 53 12.61 28.90 -15.98
C TYR A 53 12.52 29.14 -14.46
N THR A 54 11.35 29.02 -13.88
CA THR A 54 11.15 29.13 -12.43
C THR A 54 11.24 27.79 -11.73
N HIS A 55 11.07 26.68 -12.46
CA HIS A 55 11.29 25.32 -12.00
C HIS A 55 12.59 24.77 -12.57
N LEU A 56 13.35 24.07 -11.74
CA LEU A 56 14.64 23.51 -12.13
C LEU A 56 14.53 22.05 -12.57
N GLU A 57 13.51 21.35 -12.11
CA GLU A 57 13.27 19.97 -12.50
C GLU A 57 13.02 19.85 -14.00
N GLY A 58 13.74 18.92 -14.65
CA GLY A 58 13.60 18.65 -16.09
C GLY A 58 12.38 17.77 -16.40
N PHE A 59 12.00 16.90 -15.50
CA PHE A 59 10.86 16.00 -15.64
C PHE A 59 10.10 15.93 -14.32
N TYR A 60 8.78 16.06 -14.35
CA TYR A 60 7.96 15.93 -13.16
C TYR A 60 6.53 15.50 -13.48
N ILE A 61 5.88 14.88 -12.48
CA ILE A 61 4.49 14.45 -12.54
C ILE A 61 3.66 15.41 -11.71
N ASP A 62 2.61 15.99 -12.30
CA ASP A 62 1.71 16.93 -11.63
C ASP A 62 0.48 16.20 -11.08
N PRO A 63 0.39 16.00 -9.75
CA PRO A 63 -0.74 15.33 -9.13
C PRO A 63 -2.04 16.15 -9.22
N ASP A 64 -1.96 17.48 -9.31
CA ASP A 64 -3.14 18.36 -9.37
C ASP A 64 -3.78 18.35 -10.77
N HIS A 65 -3.03 17.91 -11.81
CA HIS A 65 -3.47 17.82 -13.20
C HIS A 65 -3.60 16.37 -13.70
N ARG A 66 -4.26 15.50 -12.94
CA ARG A 66 -4.52 14.10 -13.31
C ARG A 66 -3.25 13.30 -13.64
N TRP A 67 -2.18 13.55 -12.89
CA TRP A 67 -0.91 12.83 -13.05
C TRP A 67 -0.30 12.99 -14.44
N GLN A 68 -0.52 14.15 -15.06
CA GLN A 68 0.10 14.49 -16.33
C GLN A 68 1.61 14.56 -16.18
N ILE A 69 2.33 13.85 -17.03
CA ILE A 69 3.78 13.94 -17.13
C ILE A 69 4.13 15.30 -17.76
N THR A 70 5.02 16.03 -17.14
CA THR A 70 5.55 17.29 -17.67
C THR A 70 7.05 17.19 -17.88
N MET A 71 7.51 17.57 -19.05
CA MET A 71 8.92 17.69 -19.41
C MET A 71 9.27 19.17 -19.53
N ASN A 72 10.07 19.69 -18.60
CA ASN A 72 10.51 21.07 -18.59
C ASN A 72 11.82 21.22 -19.37
N LEU A 73 11.75 21.83 -20.52
CA LEU A 73 12.87 21.99 -21.45
C LEU A 73 13.70 23.27 -21.20
N ALA A 74 13.35 24.06 -20.15
CA ALA A 74 13.96 25.36 -19.89
C ALA A 74 15.47 25.28 -19.55
N ASN A 75 15.86 24.23 -18.83
CA ASN A 75 17.23 24.04 -18.35
C ASN A 75 18.07 23.10 -19.23
N THR A 76 17.56 22.73 -20.40
CA THR A 76 18.30 21.89 -21.36
C THR A 76 19.64 22.54 -21.76
N PRO A 77 20.76 21.81 -21.66
CA PRO A 77 22.04 22.31 -22.16
C PRO A 77 21.97 22.73 -23.62
N LEU A 78 22.87 23.64 -24.01
CA LEU A 78 22.97 24.11 -25.40
C LEU A 78 23.81 23.13 -26.20
N PHE A 79 23.19 22.45 -27.15
CA PHE A 79 23.88 21.54 -28.06
C PHE A 79 24.10 22.16 -29.44
N LYS A 80 25.06 21.60 -30.19
CA LYS A 80 25.44 22.11 -31.53
C LYS A 80 24.50 21.57 -32.61
N ASP A 81 24.06 20.35 -32.49
CA ASP A 81 23.21 19.73 -33.50
C ASP A 81 21.91 19.13 -32.90
N ASN A 82 21.03 18.73 -33.79
CA ASN A 82 19.71 18.16 -33.40
C ASN A 82 19.84 16.77 -32.80
N GLN A 83 20.86 15.98 -33.18
CA GLN A 83 21.05 14.64 -32.70
C GLN A 83 21.44 14.65 -31.23
N GLU A 84 22.30 15.57 -30.80
CA GLU A 84 22.66 15.74 -29.38
C GLU A 84 21.44 16.06 -28.52
N TYR A 85 20.49 16.90 -29.00
CA TYR A 85 19.22 17.14 -28.31
C TYR A 85 18.38 15.88 -28.21
N ILE A 86 18.24 15.10 -29.28
CA ILE A 86 17.48 13.86 -29.29
C ILE A 86 18.11 12.86 -28.33
N ASP A 87 19.41 12.69 -28.35
CA ASP A 87 20.13 11.74 -27.51
C ASP A 87 20.02 12.11 -26.01
N TYR A 88 20.11 13.41 -25.71
CA TYR A 88 19.93 13.93 -24.36
C TYR A 88 18.50 13.66 -23.83
N PHE A 89 17.47 14.03 -24.58
CA PHE A 89 16.10 13.77 -24.18
C PHE A 89 15.76 12.27 -24.16
N TYR A 90 16.40 11.50 -25.01
CA TYR A 90 16.20 10.05 -25.05
C TYR A 90 16.70 9.39 -23.77
N ILE A 91 17.93 9.71 -23.32
CA ILE A 91 18.46 9.10 -22.10
C ILE A 91 17.70 9.52 -20.83
N ILE A 92 17.31 10.79 -20.72
CA ILE A 92 16.47 11.28 -19.63
C ILE A 92 15.11 10.58 -19.66
N SER A 93 14.48 10.47 -20.83
CA SER A 93 13.20 9.77 -20.94
C SER A 93 13.32 8.28 -20.63
N LEU A 94 14.43 7.62 -20.98
CA LEU A 94 14.70 6.24 -20.59
C LEU A 94 14.80 6.11 -19.06
N HIS A 95 15.49 7.02 -18.41
CA HIS A 95 15.61 7.07 -16.95
C HIS A 95 14.22 7.19 -16.30
N GLU A 96 13.42 8.16 -16.70
CA GLU A 96 12.11 8.42 -16.13
C GLU A 96 11.10 7.28 -16.35
N VAL A 97 11.07 6.72 -17.57
CA VAL A 97 10.21 5.55 -17.84
C VAL A 97 10.68 4.33 -17.05
N SER A 98 11.97 4.24 -16.72
CA SER A 98 12.50 3.17 -15.88
C SER A 98 11.98 3.24 -14.44
N HIS A 99 11.70 4.40 -13.88
CA HIS A 99 10.98 4.51 -12.60
C HIS A 99 9.59 3.90 -12.66
N TYR A 100 8.94 3.98 -13.81
CA TYR A 100 7.64 3.35 -14.03
C TYR A 100 7.72 1.85 -14.26
N GLN A 101 8.81 1.34 -14.84
CA GLN A 101 8.94 -0.05 -15.29
C GLN A 101 9.85 -0.92 -14.41
N ILE A 102 10.86 -0.34 -13.78
CA ILE A 102 11.91 -1.08 -13.08
C ILE A 102 11.81 -0.88 -11.57
N ILE A 103 11.92 0.38 -11.08
CA ILE A 103 11.93 0.67 -9.65
C ILE A 103 11.51 2.13 -9.37
N PRO A 104 10.62 2.40 -8.41
CA PRO A 104 9.69 1.47 -7.78
C PRO A 104 8.41 1.32 -8.63
N TYR A 105 8.35 0.40 -9.52
CA TYR A 105 7.29 0.18 -10.51
C TYR A 105 5.88 0.00 -9.92
N ASP A 106 5.76 -0.12 -8.61
CA ASP A 106 4.53 -0.42 -7.89
C ASP A 106 4.49 0.32 -6.55
N GLY A 107 3.31 0.83 -6.15
CA GLY A 107 3.15 1.57 -4.89
C GLY A 107 3.37 0.70 -3.64
N LEU A 108 3.10 -0.61 -3.70
CA LEU A 108 3.41 -1.53 -2.61
C LEU A 108 4.94 -1.65 -2.42
N ILE A 109 5.69 -1.80 -3.52
CA ILE A 109 7.15 -1.83 -3.49
C ILE A 109 7.68 -0.49 -2.95
N ASN A 110 7.17 0.64 -3.45
CA ASN A 110 7.56 1.96 -2.96
C ASN A 110 7.30 2.11 -1.44
N ALA A 111 6.15 1.67 -0.93
CA ALA A 111 5.85 1.69 0.51
C ALA A 111 6.84 0.85 1.33
N LYS A 112 7.24 -0.32 0.84
CA LYS A 112 8.24 -1.18 1.46
C LYS A 112 9.63 -0.51 1.50
N LEU A 113 10.05 0.11 0.40
CA LEU A 113 11.32 0.83 0.33
C LEU A 113 11.33 2.07 1.24
N LEU A 114 10.24 2.85 1.26
CA LEU A 114 10.08 3.97 2.19
C LEU A 114 10.16 3.54 3.65
N ARG A 115 9.48 2.46 4.01
CA ARG A 115 9.58 1.86 5.35
C ARG A 115 11.01 1.47 5.68
N ALA A 116 11.70 0.81 4.75
CA ALA A 116 13.11 0.41 4.92
C ALA A 116 14.03 1.61 5.15
N ALA A 117 13.85 2.69 4.41
CA ALA A 117 14.59 3.94 4.60
C ALA A 117 14.33 4.57 5.97
N MET A 118 13.08 4.57 6.43
CA MET A 118 12.67 5.14 7.73
C MET A 118 13.30 4.45 8.95
N MET A 119 13.94 3.30 8.79
CA MET A 119 14.71 2.66 9.86
C MET A 119 15.91 3.52 10.31
N HIS A 120 16.44 4.38 9.45
CA HIS A 120 17.63 5.17 9.72
C HIS A 120 17.49 6.66 9.42
N VAL A 121 16.50 7.09 8.67
CA VAL A 121 16.25 8.49 8.37
C VAL A 121 14.85 8.93 8.80
N ASN A 122 14.67 10.23 8.99
CA ASN A 122 13.35 10.78 9.27
C ASN A 122 12.40 10.55 8.09
N GLN A 123 11.10 10.37 8.39
CA GLN A 123 10.03 10.20 7.41
C GLN A 123 10.12 11.20 6.24
N ASN A 124 10.48 12.46 6.51
CA ASN A 124 10.58 13.48 5.47
C ASN A 124 11.74 13.26 4.49
N TYR A 125 12.79 12.56 4.90
CA TYR A 125 13.96 12.26 4.07
C TYR A 125 13.91 10.89 3.39
N ALA A 126 12.99 10.02 3.80
CA ALA A 126 12.88 8.67 3.23
C ALA A 126 12.67 8.66 1.71
N PRO A 127 11.84 9.54 1.11
CA PRO A 127 11.69 9.61 -0.35
C PRO A 127 13.01 9.94 -1.07
N ILE A 128 13.85 10.77 -0.47
CA ILE A 128 15.16 11.12 -1.03
C ILE A 128 16.06 9.89 -1.13
N ILE A 129 16.12 9.11 -0.06
CA ILE A 129 16.91 7.86 -0.02
C ILE A 129 16.40 6.85 -1.06
N VAL A 130 15.08 6.69 -1.15
CA VAL A 130 14.47 5.76 -2.11
C VAL A 130 14.76 6.20 -3.54
N ASN A 131 14.68 7.50 -3.83
CA ASN A 131 15.01 8.03 -5.15
C ASN A 131 16.48 7.80 -5.49
N ILE A 132 17.43 8.16 -4.59
CA ILE A 132 18.85 7.89 -4.79
C ILE A 132 19.10 6.40 -5.09
N PHE A 133 18.48 5.52 -4.32
CA PHE A 133 18.64 4.09 -4.52
C PHE A 133 18.10 3.65 -5.89
N ALA A 134 16.93 4.16 -6.28
CA ALA A 134 16.33 3.88 -7.58
C ALA A 134 17.18 4.39 -8.74
N ASP A 135 17.63 5.63 -8.68
CA ASP A 135 18.46 6.28 -9.71
C ASP A 135 19.76 5.49 -9.92
N LEU A 136 20.46 5.11 -8.83
CA LEU A 136 21.69 4.33 -8.93
C LEU A 136 21.48 2.96 -9.57
N ILE A 137 20.32 2.31 -9.35
CA ILE A 137 19.96 1.04 -10.02
C ILE A 137 19.60 1.27 -11.49
N ILE A 138 18.74 2.24 -11.76
CA ILE A 138 18.27 2.57 -13.12
C ILE A 138 19.45 2.90 -14.02
N ASP A 139 20.27 3.87 -13.61
CA ASP A 139 21.38 4.32 -14.44
C ASP A 139 22.46 3.26 -14.61
N THR A 140 22.62 2.37 -13.61
CA THR A 140 23.53 1.22 -13.79
C THR A 140 22.96 0.21 -14.80
N LYS A 141 21.67 -0.04 -14.83
CA LYS A 141 21.03 -0.87 -15.87
C LYS A 141 21.09 -0.20 -17.25
N LEU A 142 20.85 1.11 -17.31
CA LEU A 142 20.99 1.88 -18.55
C LEU A 142 22.43 1.90 -19.04
N PHE A 143 23.41 2.03 -18.15
CA PHE A 143 24.84 1.95 -18.48
C PHE A 143 25.21 0.60 -19.10
N GLN A 144 24.68 -0.52 -18.58
CA GLN A 144 24.93 -1.86 -19.16
C GLN A 144 24.44 -1.95 -20.61
N LYS A 145 23.38 -1.22 -20.96
CA LYS A 145 22.78 -1.24 -22.30
C LYS A 145 23.30 -0.13 -23.23
N TYR A 146 23.53 1.06 -22.67
CA TYR A 146 23.91 2.28 -23.42
C TYR A 146 25.13 2.99 -22.82
N PRO A 147 26.28 2.32 -22.63
CA PRO A 147 27.42 2.87 -21.87
C PRO A 147 27.90 4.23 -22.40
N ASN A 148 28.08 4.36 -23.71
CA ASN A 148 28.57 5.60 -24.28
C ASN A 148 27.61 6.78 -24.13
N LEU A 149 26.31 6.51 -24.21
CA LEU A 149 25.28 7.53 -24.13
C LEU A 149 25.10 8.02 -22.68
N ILE A 150 25.09 7.12 -21.70
CA ILE A 150 24.96 7.50 -20.29
C ILE A 150 26.19 8.23 -19.78
N ILE A 151 27.41 7.83 -20.20
CA ILE A 151 28.64 8.54 -19.87
C ILE A 151 28.63 9.95 -20.46
N TRP A 152 28.26 10.07 -21.72
CA TRP A 152 28.19 11.38 -22.39
C TRP A 152 27.19 12.31 -21.69
N GLU A 153 25.99 11.81 -21.37
CA GLU A 153 24.99 12.56 -20.64
C GLU A 153 25.50 13.00 -19.27
N MET A 154 26.10 12.11 -18.50
CA MET A 154 26.69 12.41 -17.19
C MET A 154 27.75 13.50 -17.27
N GLN A 155 28.62 13.45 -18.28
CA GLN A 155 29.66 14.48 -18.51
C GLN A 155 29.04 15.85 -18.87
N VAL A 156 27.99 15.85 -19.70
CA VAL A 156 27.27 17.07 -20.09
C VAL A 156 26.58 17.68 -18.87
N THR A 157 25.86 16.87 -18.11
CA THR A 157 25.14 17.29 -16.91
C THR A 157 26.10 17.80 -15.82
N PHE A 158 27.18 17.07 -15.54
CA PHE A 158 28.19 17.51 -14.58
C PHE A 158 28.82 18.87 -14.97
N LYS A 159 29.21 19.03 -16.25
CA LYS A 159 29.78 20.29 -16.77
C LYS A 159 28.76 21.43 -16.66
N HIS A 160 27.51 21.16 -16.97
CA HIS A 160 26.44 22.16 -16.91
C HIS A 160 26.24 22.65 -15.48
N ILE A 161 26.11 21.74 -14.52
CA ILE A 161 25.92 22.07 -13.09
C ILE A 161 27.13 22.83 -12.55
N LYS A 162 28.34 22.34 -12.84
CA LYS A 162 29.59 22.99 -12.39
C LYS A 162 29.73 24.41 -12.91
N SER A 163 29.19 24.70 -14.11
CA SER A 163 29.21 26.06 -14.69
C SER A 163 28.30 27.04 -13.96
N LYS A 164 27.29 26.55 -13.20
CA LYS A 164 26.32 27.36 -12.49
C LYS A 164 26.75 27.72 -11.05
N GLY A 165 27.72 27.02 -10.48
CA GLY A 165 28.19 27.32 -9.14
C GLY A 165 28.82 26.14 -8.40
N PRO A 166 29.02 26.27 -7.08
CA PRO A 166 29.54 25.19 -6.24
C PRO A 166 28.56 24.03 -6.15
N ILE A 167 29.08 22.82 -6.19
CA ILE A 167 28.35 21.57 -6.15
C ILE A 167 28.22 21.08 -4.68
N SER A 168 27.05 20.65 -4.27
CA SER A 168 26.80 20.10 -2.94
C SER A 168 27.49 18.75 -2.74
N ASN A 169 27.70 18.36 -1.47
CA ASN A 169 28.30 17.07 -1.15
C ASN A 169 27.45 15.89 -1.61
N LEU A 170 26.12 16.05 -1.65
CA LEU A 170 25.24 15.00 -2.17
C LEU A 170 25.44 14.81 -3.69
N THR A 171 25.48 15.89 -4.44
CA THR A 171 25.76 15.85 -5.89
C THR A 171 27.13 15.25 -6.17
N ARG A 172 28.17 15.61 -5.40
CA ARG A 172 29.51 14.99 -5.50
C ARG A 172 29.44 13.48 -5.21
N PHE A 173 28.69 13.09 -4.18
CA PHE A 173 28.50 11.69 -3.86
C PHE A 173 27.83 10.91 -5.00
N LEU A 174 26.76 11.47 -5.60
CA LEU A 174 26.05 10.80 -6.70
C LEU A 174 26.97 10.55 -7.90
N PHE A 175 27.67 11.57 -8.38
CA PHE A 175 28.60 11.40 -9.49
C PHE A 175 29.72 10.41 -9.16
N ARG A 176 30.25 10.45 -7.94
CA ARG A 176 31.28 9.49 -7.53
C ARG A 176 30.74 8.08 -7.40
N ALA A 177 29.49 7.90 -6.95
CA ALA A 177 28.83 6.60 -6.88
C ALA A 177 28.66 6.00 -8.28
N TYR A 178 28.26 6.78 -9.27
CA TYR A 178 28.17 6.32 -10.66
C TYR A 178 29.54 5.88 -11.21
N GLU A 179 30.59 6.69 -11.03
CA GLU A 179 31.94 6.30 -11.46
C GLU A 179 32.40 4.98 -10.81
N ARG A 180 32.04 4.75 -9.54
CA ARG A 180 32.35 3.49 -8.84
C ARG A 180 31.49 2.32 -9.30
N LEU A 181 30.20 2.52 -9.55
CA LEU A 181 29.29 1.49 -10.07
C LEU A 181 29.72 1.01 -11.46
N TRP A 182 30.18 1.94 -12.29
CA TRP A 182 30.58 1.65 -13.67
C TRP A 182 32.07 1.32 -13.81
N ASN A 183 32.81 1.43 -12.70
CA ASN A 183 34.26 1.23 -12.66
C ASN A 183 35.02 2.07 -13.69
N GLN A 184 34.65 3.34 -13.82
CA GLN A 184 35.21 4.30 -14.76
C GLN A 184 35.33 5.69 -14.15
N ASP A 185 36.53 6.29 -14.20
CA ASP A 185 36.78 7.67 -13.81
C ASP A 185 36.60 8.58 -15.05
N VAL A 186 35.36 8.99 -15.32
CA VAL A 186 35.01 9.71 -16.57
C VAL A 186 34.96 11.23 -16.42
N LEU A 187 34.84 11.73 -15.19
CA LEU A 187 34.71 13.17 -14.91
C LEU A 187 36.06 13.84 -14.61
N ASN A 188 37.05 13.08 -14.17
CA ASN A 188 38.41 13.55 -13.82
C ASN A 188 38.41 14.76 -12.86
N ASP A 189 37.53 14.76 -11.85
CA ASP A 189 37.40 15.83 -10.89
C ASP A 189 37.86 15.36 -9.49
N GLU A 190 38.97 15.96 -9.01
CA GLU A 190 39.57 15.62 -7.72
C GLU A 190 38.61 15.83 -6.52
N THR A 191 37.67 16.80 -6.65
CA THR A 191 36.71 17.07 -5.54
C THR A 191 35.73 15.94 -5.30
N LEU A 192 35.52 15.06 -6.28
CA LEU A 192 34.68 13.90 -6.15
C LEU A 192 35.35 12.81 -5.27
N LYS A 193 36.67 12.77 -5.22
CA LYS A 193 37.43 11.78 -4.43
C LYS A 193 37.20 11.92 -2.92
N GLU A 194 36.77 13.09 -2.45
CA GLU A 194 36.34 13.28 -1.06
C GLU A 194 35.19 12.33 -0.66
N MET A 195 34.38 11.87 -1.63
CA MET A 195 33.25 10.96 -1.43
C MET A 195 33.60 9.47 -1.63
N ASP A 196 34.85 9.13 -1.96
CA ASP A 196 35.27 7.75 -2.28
C ASP A 196 34.84 6.71 -1.25
N SER A 197 35.14 6.94 0.01
CA SER A 197 34.83 5.98 1.09
C SER A 197 33.33 5.74 1.24
N LEU A 198 32.52 6.78 1.04
CA LEU A 198 31.06 6.69 1.14
C LEU A 198 30.48 6.02 -0.11
N ALA A 199 30.95 6.43 -1.30
CA ALA A 199 30.57 5.86 -2.57
C ALA A 199 30.88 4.35 -2.61
N GLU A 200 32.08 3.94 -2.21
CA GLU A 200 32.47 2.52 -2.17
C GLU A 200 31.55 1.68 -1.27
N ARG A 201 31.20 2.19 -0.09
CA ARG A 201 30.28 1.48 0.83
C ARG A 201 28.89 1.30 0.23
N VAL A 202 28.35 2.35 -0.37
CA VAL A 202 26.99 2.32 -0.96
C VAL A 202 26.97 1.44 -2.21
N THR A 203 27.94 1.59 -3.10
CA THR A 203 28.01 0.81 -4.36
C THR A 203 28.22 -0.68 -4.11
N LYS A 204 29.02 -1.06 -3.10
CA LYS A 204 29.13 -2.45 -2.64
C LYS A 204 27.78 -3.05 -2.23
N VAL A 205 26.94 -2.27 -1.52
CA VAL A 205 25.60 -2.71 -1.13
C VAL A 205 24.72 -2.89 -2.35
N ILE A 206 24.74 -1.96 -3.29
CA ILE A 206 23.92 -1.98 -4.51
C ILE A 206 24.30 -3.17 -5.39
N MET A 207 25.59 -3.36 -5.66
CA MET A 207 26.09 -4.40 -6.58
C MET A 207 25.97 -5.82 -6.04
N LYS A 208 25.87 -6.00 -4.73
CA LYS A 208 25.62 -7.30 -4.15
C LYS A 208 24.23 -7.82 -4.55
N ASP A 209 24.16 -8.97 -5.22
CA ASP A 209 22.90 -9.54 -5.70
C ASP A 209 22.07 -8.50 -6.47
N PHE A 210 22.70 -7.82 -7.47
CA PHE A 210 22.17 -6.61 -8.12
C PHE A 210 20.79 -6.82 -8.75
N GLU A 211 20.54 -7.97 -9.38
CA GLU A 211 19.28 -8.28 -10.05
C GLU A 211 18.16 -8.79 -9.11
N ASP A 212 18.50 -9.06 -7.83
CA ASP A 212 17.54 -9.63 -6.89
C ASP A 212 16.73 -8.55 -6.16
N GLU A 213 15.49 -8.36 -6.58
CA GLU A 213 14.52 -7.42 -6.00
C GLU A 213 14.18 -7.74 -4.54
N LEU A 214 14.25 -9.01 -4.12
CA LEU A 214 13.99 -9.41 -2.73
C LEU A 214 15.01 -8.81 -1.75
N THR A 215 16.14 -8.34 -2.26
CA THR A 215 17.19 -7.70 -1.46
C THR A 215 17.00 -6.18 -1.30
N TRP A 216 16.11 -5.56 -2.04
CA TRP A 216 15.98 -4.10 -2.10
C TRP A 216 15.68 -3.45 -0.75
N GLU A 217 14.72 -3.96 0.03
CA GLU A 217 14.43 -3.41 1.36
C GLU A 217 15.67 -3.39 2.25
N LYS A 218 16.43 -4.49 2.25
CA LYS A 218 17.68 -4.60 3.01
C LYS A 218 18.76 -3.63 2.50
N LYS A 219 18.88 -3.48 1.19
CA LYS A 219 19.81 -2.55 0.56
C LYS A 219 19.45 -1.10 0.90
N VAL A 220 18.18 -0.71 0.75
CA VAL A 220 17.69 0.63 1.11
C VAL A 220 17.95 0.94 2.59
N THR A 221 17.72 -0.02 3.49
CA THR A 221 18.04 0.15 4.91
C THR A 221 19.52 0.50 5.13
N LEU A 222 20.43 -0.19 4.44
CA LEU A 222 21.88 0.08 4.55
C LEU A 222 22.28 1.40 3.89
N VAL A 223 21.71 1.72 2.71
CA VAL A 223 21.93 2.99 2.03
C VAL A 223 21.47 4.16 2.91
N ALA A 224 20.27 4.05 3.50
CA ALA A 224 19.75 5.04 4.45
C ALA A 224 20.69 5.24 5.66
N LYS A 225 21.21 4.15 6.20
CA LYS A 225 22.19 4.20 7.30
C LYS A 225 23.46 4.94 6.91
N TYR A 226 24.00 4.69 5.71
CA TYR A 226 25.25 5.31 5.27
C TYR A 226 25.07 6.77 4.86
N LEU A 227 23.94 7.11 4.26
CA LEU A 227 23.66 8.46 3.76
C LEU A 227 22.98 9.39 4.77
N ASN A 228 22.57 8.90 5.94
CA ASN A 228 21.80 9.69 6.90
C ASN A 228 22.47 11.04 7.24
N SER A 229 23.75 11.06 7.56
CA SER A 229 24.48 12.29 7.88
C SER A 229 24.52 13.24 6.67
N LEU A 230 24.88 12.72 5.49
CA LEU A 230 24.96 13.50 4.25
C LEU A 230 23.61 14.12 3.89
N ILE A 231 22.52 13.37 4.05
CA ILE A 231 21.16 13.87 3.79
C ILE A 231 20.76 14.97 4.77
N GLN A 232 21.05 14.79 6.07
CA GLN A 232 20.78 15.81 7.09
C GLN A 232 21.58 17.09 6.87
N ASP A 233 22.84 16.96 6.43
CA ASP A 233 23.71 18.10 6.14
C ASP A 233 23.27 18.85 4.86
N THR A 234 22.73 18.12 3.87
CA THR A 234 22.30 18.68 2.59
C THR A 234 20.91 19.31 2.65
N PHE A 235 19.98 18.64 3.32
CA PHE A 235 18.57 19.03 3.39
C PHE A 235 18.23 19.54 4.78
N THR A 236 17.80 20.79 4.88
CA THR A 236 17.39 21.36 6.16
C THR A 236 15.86 21.38 6.26
N LEU A 237 15.33 20.80 7.34
CA LEU A 237 13.91 20.94 7.69
C LEU A 237 13.66 22.36 8.19
N ILE A 238 12.79 23.10 7.51
CA ILE A 238 12.46 24.48 7.87
C ILE A 238 11.11 24.51 8.58
N GLY A 239 11.08 25.10 9.76
CA GLY A 239 9.82 25.58 10.36
C GLY A 239 9.23 26.73 9.52
N THR A 240 7.95 27.01 9.68
CA THR A 240 7.15 27.96 8.87
C THR A 240 7.71 29.39 8.74
N ARG A 241 8.88 29.74 9.29
CA ARG A 241 9.47 31.09 9.34
C ARG A 241 10.97 31.18 8.98
N GLY A 242 11.54 30.23 8.27
CA GLY A 242 12.98 30.27 7.90
C GLY A 242 13.31 31.32 6.82
N LEU A 243 14.44 32.00 6.96
CA LEU A 243 15.01 32.89 5.94
C LEU A 243 15.42 32.07 4.71
N LEU A 244 15.14 32.60 3.51
CA LEU A 244 15.50 31.98 2.24
C LEU A 244 17.02 32.11 1.99
N ASP A 245 17.71 31.01 1.89
CA ASP A 245 19.02 30.97 1.22
C ASP A 245 18.78 31.09 -0.29
N LYS A 246 19.52 31.99 -0.96
CA LYS A 246 19.38 32.26 -2.39
C LYS A 246 19.76 31.04 -3.28
N ASN A 247 20.51 30.10 -2.72
CA ASN A 247 20.98 28.90 -3.42
C ASN A 247 20.15 27.66 -3.15
N LYS A 248 19.04 27.79 -2.39
CA LYS A 248 18.18 26.67 -2.03
C LYS A 248 16.73 26.98 -2.33
N GLU A 249 15.98 25.98 -2.75
CA GLU A 249 14.54 26.08 -2.95
C GLU A 249 13.78 25.34 -1.85
N LYS A 250 12.64 25.89 -1.45
CA LYS A 250 11.77 25.27 -0.44
C LYS A 250 10.78 24.36 -1.13
N ARG A 251 10.79 23.09 -0.77
CA ARG A 251 9.87 22.09 -1.27
C ARG A 251 9.03 21.51 -0.13
N LYS A 252 7.78 21.22 -0.40
CA LYS A 252 6.89 20.59 0.58
C LYS A 252 7.11 19.08 0.54
N SER A 253 7.53 18.50 1.66
CA SER A 253 7.64 17.05 1.75
C SER A 253 6.26 16.38 1.80
N PRO A 254 6.15 15.09 1.46
CA PRO A 254 4.91 14.33 1.62
C PRO A 254 4.34 14.33 3.04
N GLY A 255 5.18 14.58 4.05
CA GLY A 255 4.79 14.76 5.46
C GLY A 255 4.31 16.17 5.83
N GLY A 256 4.25 17.11 4.88
CA GLY A 256 3.79 18.48 5.09
C GLY A 256 4.84 19.46 5.63
N ALA A 257 6.07 19.02 5.94
CA ALA A 257 7.19 19.88 6.28
C ALA A 257 7.76 20.55 5.01
N PHE A 258 8.47 21.66 5.19
CA PHE A 258 9.24 22.26 4.11
C PHE A 258 10.70 21.81 4.23
N ILE A 259 11.29 21.42 3.12
CA ILE A 259 12.70 21.02 3.00
C ILE A 259 13.38 21.99 2.04
N GLU A 260 14.57 22.46 2.41
CA GLU A 260 15.44 23.19 1.49
C GLU A 260 16.20 22.19 0.64
N VAL A 261 16.07 22.31 -0.68
CA VAL A 261 16.76 21.46 -1.67
C VAL A 261 17.79 22.32 -2.39
N PRO A 262 19.07 21.92 -2.41
CA PRO A 262 20.09 22.60 -3.23
C PRO A 262 19.73 22.53 -4.71
N LYS A 263 20.03 23.61 -5.46
CA LYS A 263 19.69 23.69 -6.89
C LYS A 263 20.40 22.65 -7.74
N ASP A 264 21.64 22.39 -7.42
CA ASP A 264 22.45 21.37 -8.10
C ASP A 264 21.93 19.96 -7.90
N VAL A 265 21.28 19.67 -6.76
CA VAL A 265 20.60 18.38 -6.52
C VAL A 265 19.40 18.21 -7.43
N LEU A 266 18.58 19.26 -7.60
CA LEU A 266 17.39 19.23 -8.47
C LEU A 266 17.73 19.07 -9.97
N GLU A 267 18.97 19.34 -10.35
CA GLU A 267 19.45 19.19 -11.74
C GLU A 267 20.02 17.78 -12.01
N VAL A 268 20.42 17.04 -10.97
CA VAL A 268 20.94 15.66 -11.07
C VAL A 268 19.87 14.64 -10.77
N MET A 269 19.07 14.93 -9.76
CA MET A 269 17.96 14.11 -9.32
C MET A 269 16.71 14.92 -9.60
N ASP A 270 15.71 14.31 -10.14
CA ASP A 270 14.38 14.89 -10.16
C ASP A 270 13.90 15.21 -8.75
N ASN A 271 12.77 15.90 -8.62
CA ASN A 271 12.30 16.29 -7.31
C ASN A 271 12.18 15.05 -6.38
N PRO A 272 13.14 14.81 -5.48
CA PRO A 272 13.16 13.61 -4.64
C PRO A 272 12.03 13.59 -3.62
N LEU A 273 11.26 14.67 -3.53
CA LEU A 273 10.14 14.83 -2.59
C LEU A 273 8.80 14.64 -3.26
N GLU A 274 8.74 14.60 -4.60
CA GLU A 274 7.51 14.28 -5.31
C GLU A 274 7.20 12.78 -5.18
N ASN A 275 5.94 12.53 -4.90
CA ASN A 275 5.45 11.17 -4.82
C ASN A 275 5.23 10.65 -6.25
N LYS A 276 6.26 10.05 -6.85
CA LYS A 276 6.17 9.36 -8.14
C LYS A 276 5.34 8.09 -7.97
N ASN A 277 4.04 8.26 -7.78
CA ASN A 277 3.13 7.16 -7.53
C ASN A 277 2.78 6.48 -8.87
N SER A 278 3.58 5.49 -9.24
CA SER A 278 3.39 4.70 -10.45
C SER A 278 1.99 4.07 -10.55
N ASP A 279 1.38 3.76 -9.41
CA ASP A 279 0.04 3.16 -9.39
C ASP A 279 -1.05 4.12 -9.79
N LYS A 280 -0.95 5.40 -9.40
CA LYS A 280 -1.89 6.42 -9.87
C LYS A 280 -1.73 6.74 -11.35
N LEU A 281 -0.56 6.49 -11.92
CA LEU A 281 -0.35 6.57 -13.38
C LEU A 281 -0.97 5.37 -14.10
N LYS A 282 -0.98 4.20 -13.45
CA LYS A 282 -1.43 2.94 -14.03
C LYS A 282 -2.94 2.76 -13.95
N GLU A 283 -3.57 3.18 -12.82
CA GLU A 283 -4.98 2.86 -12.57
C GLU A 283 -5.67 3.83 -11.60
N ASP A 284 -6.90 4.23 -11.97
CA ASP A 284 -7.89 4.85 -11.07
C ASP A 284 -8.64 3.79 -10.23
N ASN A 285 -8.09 2.59 -10.05
CA ASN A 285 -8.79 1.48 -9.41
C ASN A 285 -8.61 1.49 -7.89
N GLU A 286 -9.60 2.05 -7.18
CA GLU A 286 -9.62 2.08 -5.72
C GLU A 286 -9.49 0.68 -5.08
N ASP A 287 -9.99 -0.36 -5.72
CA ASP A 287 -9.94 -1.73 -5.19
C ASP A 287 -8.53 -2.30 -5.20
N GLU A 288 -7.75 -2.02 -6.24
CA GLU A 288 -6.36 -2.45 -6.32
C GLU A 288 -5.48 -1.71 -5.29
N LEU A 289 -5.61 -0.39 -5.19
CA LEU A 289 -4.90 0.40 -4.17
C LEU A 289 -5.24 -0.08 -2.76
N ARG A 290 -6.51 -0.43 -2.52
CA ARG A 290 -6.94 -1.04 -1.25
C ARG A 290 -6.24 -2.38 -1.01
N GLN A 291 -6.20 -3.26 -2.00
CA GLN A 291 -5.52 -4.56 -1.89
C GLN A 291 -4.03 -4.39 -1.58
N LYS A 292 -3.33 -3.47 -2.26
CA LYS A 292 -1.92 -3.17 -2.01
C LYS A 292 -1.69 -2.63 -0.59
N SER A 293 -2.56 -1.74 -0.12
CA SER A 293 -2.43 -1.19 1.24
C SER A 293 -2.72 -2.24 2.33
N GLU A 294 -3.69 -3.13 2.11
CA GLU A 294 -3.97 -4.26 3.00
C GLU A 294 -2.83 -5.28 3.00
N GLU A 295 -2.25 -5.56 1.82
CA GLU A 295 -1.08 -6.43 1.69
C GLU A 295 0.13 -5.87 2.45
N PHE A 296 0.39 -4.56 2.30
CA PHE A 296 1.45 -3.88 3.04
C PHE A 296 1.23 -3.93 4.56
N ALA A 297 -0.02 -3.90 5.01
CA ALA A 297 -0.37 -3.92 6.44
C ALA A 297 -0.18 -5.28 7.13
N LYS A 298 -0.14 -6.40 6.38
CA LYS A 298 -0.21 -7.77 6.93
C LYS A 298 0.79 -8.07 8.06
N ASP A 299 2.04 -7.70 7.87
CA ASP A 299 3.14 -8.14 8.72
C ASP A 299 3.88 -7.00 9.43
N ILE A 300 3.35 -5.79 9.38
CA ILE A 300 4.03 -4.61 9.93
C ILE A 300 3.25 -3.96 11.09
N PRO A 301 3.95 -3.39 12.08
CA PRO A 301 3.31 -2.61 13.14
C PRO A 301 2.63 -1.36 12.58
N TYR A 302 1.54 -0.93 13.22
CA TYR A 302 0.83 0.29 12.79
C TYR A 302 1.73 1.54 12.73
N SER A 303 2.69 1.65 13.64
CA SER A 303 3.66 2.76 13.67
C SER A 303 4.50 2.87 12.39
N GLU A 304 4.68 1.76 11.68
CA GLU A 304 5.45 1.67 10.44
C GLU A 304 4.56 1.63 9.19
N PHE A 305 3.24 1.57 9.34
CA PHE A 305 2.29 1.45 8.24
C PHE A 305 1.89 2.79 7.65
N GLY A 306 1.34 3.69 8.47
CA GLY A 306 0.59 4.85 7.98
C GLY A 306 1.42 5.88 7.22
N GLY A 307 2.68 6.08 7.61
CA GLY A 307 3.62 7.01 6.95
C GLY A 307 4.00 6.54 5.55
N PRO A 308 4.63 5.37 5.42
CA PRO A 308 5.02 4.82 4.12
C PRO A 308 3.85 4.63 3.16
N ALA A 309 2.73 4.08 3.63
CA ALA A 309 1.54 3.84 2.80
C ALA A 309 0.96 5.14 2.22
N ARG A 310 0.97 6.22 3.00
CA ARG A 310 0.52 7.55 2.54
C ARG A 310 1.50 8.17 1.55
N GLN A 311 2.80 8.08 1.83
CA GLN A 311 3.83 8.60 0.93
C GLN A 311 3.89 7.84 -0.40
N ALA A 312 3.68 6.53 -0.37
CA ALA A 312 3.57 5.72 -1.58
C ALA A 312 2.22 5.90 -2.32
N GLY A 313 1.26 6.64 -1.72
CA GLY A 313 -0.05 6.90 -2.31
C GLY A 313 -0.98 5.69 -2.41
N ILE A 314 -0.67 4.58 -1.74
CA ILE A 314 -1.54 3.40 -1.69
C ILE A 314 -2.64 3.52 -0.62
N LEU A 315 -2.53 4.49 0.30
CA LEU A 315 -3.55 4.74 1.30
C LEU A 315 -4.66 5.62 0.71
N ILE A 316 -5.79 5.01 0.37
CA ILE A 316 -6.98 5.70 -0.10
C ILE A 316 -7.67 6.42 1.07
N ASP A 317 -8.50 7.42 0.76
CA ASP A 317 -9.30 8.16 1.72
C ASP A 317 -10.03 7.24 2.70
N GLY A 318 -9.68 7.36 3.96
CA GLY A 318 -10.19 6.54 5.03
C GLY A 318 -9.27 6.52 6.24
N SER A 319 -9.65 5.78 7.26
CA SER A 319 -8.79 5.59 8.43
C SER A 319 -7.65 4.63 8.10
N ALA A 320 -6.40 5.11 8.15
CA ALA A 320 -5.22 4.25 8.05
C ALA A 320 -5.28 3.08 9.05
N LEU A 321 -5.90 3.32 10.21
CA LEU A 321 -6.11 2.31 11.22
C LEU A 321 -7.09 1.22 10.76
N ALA A 322 -8.18 1.58 10.09
CA ALA A 322 -9.12 0.60 9.52
C ALA A 322 -8.44 -0.28 8.46
N THR A 323 -7.67 0.34 7.56
CA THR A 323 -6.92 -0.37 6.53
C THR A 323 -5.90 -1.34 7.14
N TRP A 324 -5.21 -0.90 8.20
CA TRP A 324 -4.27 -1.76 8.91
C TRP A 324 -4.96 -2.98 9.56
N TYR A 325 -6.09 -2.77 10.25
CA TYR A 325 -6.87 -3.88 10.81
C TYR A 325 -7.43 -4.82 9.74
N ARG A 326 -7.83 -4.29 8.56
CA ARG A 326 -8.25 -5.13 7.43
C ARG A 326 -7.11 -6.02 6.94
N GLY A 327 -5.90 -5.47 6.78
CA GLY A 327 -4.72 -6.24 6.39
C GLY A 327 -4.41 -7.36 7.38
N LEU A 328 -4.42 -7.07 8.68
CA LEU A 328 -4.25 -8.10 9.72
C LEU A 328 -5.35 -9.18 9.67
N ALA A 329 -6.60 -8.75 9.50
CA ALA A 329 -7.75 -9.66 9.42
C ALA A 329 -7.68 -10.57 8.17
N LYS A 330 -7.29 -10.03 7.03
CA LYS A 330 -7.17 -10.75 5.77
C LYS A 330 -6.13 -11.86 5.84
N ASN A 331 -4.98 -11.59 6.44
CA ASN A 331 -3.94 -12.60 6.64
C ASN A 331 -4.47 -13.81 7.44
N LEU A 332 -5.27 -13.56 8.47
CA LEU A 332 -5.84 -14.62 9.29
C LEU A 332 -6.91 -15.45 8.55
N ILE A 333 -7.68 -14.81 7.70
CA ILE A 333 -8.71 -15.50 6.89
C ILE A 333 -8.03 -16.32 5.80
N GLU A 334 -7.05 -15.80 5.10
CA GLU A 334 -6.33 -16.49 4.02
C GLU A 334 -5.60 -17.74 4.52
N ILE A 335 -4.84 -17.64 5.60
CA ILE A 335 -4.10 -18.77 6.18
C ILE A 335 -5.03 -19.94 6.56
N LYS A 336 -6.26 -19.66 7.00
CA LYS A 336 -7.20 -20.69 7.43
C LYS A 336 -8.11 -21.25 6.34
N ILE A 337 -8.33 -20.50 5.26
CA ILE A 337 -9.08 -21.01 4.10
C ILE A 337 -8.24 -22.03 3.31
N TYR A 338 -6.91 -21.91 3.32
CA TYR A 338 -6.05 -22.91 2.66
C TYR A 338 -6.07 -24.30 3.33
N GLU A 339 -6.41 -24.40 4.61
CA GLU A 339 -6.44 -25.67 5.34
C GLU A 339 -7.74 -26.48 5.15
N GLU A 340 -8.82 -25.88 4.65
CA GLU A 340 -10.11 -26.56 4.48
C GLU A 340 -10.77 -26.17 3.14
N LYS A 341 -10.31 -26.72 2.04
CA LYS A 341 -11.22 -26.93 0.90
C LYS A 341 -12.06 -28.17 1.24
N PRO A 342 -13.38 -28.05 1.44
CA PRO A 342 -14.23 -29.24 1.44
C PRO A 342 -14.00 -29.96 0.11
N GLY A 343 -13.89 -31.27 0.16
CA GLY A 343 -13.46 -32.12 -0.92
C GLY A 343 -14.08 -31.71 -2.25
N GLY A 344 -13.22 -31.38 -3.18
CA GLY A 344 -13.62 -31.16 -4.57
C GLY A 344 -14.40 -32.38 -5.04
N GLN A 345 -15.21 -32.19 -6.04
CA GLN A 345 -15.86 -33.25 -6.79
C GLN A 345 -14.86 -34.40 -6.98
N LEU A 346 -15.15 -35.56 -6.41
CA LEU A 346 -14.28 -36.71 -6.56
C LEU A 346 -14.33 -37.16 -8.01
N PRO A 347 -13.19 -37.21 -8.74
CA PRO A 347 -13.16 -37.77 -10.05
C PRO A 347 -13.52 -39.25 -9.95
N VAL A 348 -14.56 -39.69 -10.65
CA VAL A 348 -15.09 -41.05 -10.53
C VAL A 348 -14.55 -41.95 -11.61
N TYR A 349 -14.66 -41.53 -12.86
CA TYR A 349 -14.12 -42.27 -14.01
C TYR A 349 -13.77 -41.33 -15.16
N PRO A 350 -12.82 -41.69 -16.04
CA PRO A 350 -12.49 -40.91 -17.22
C PRO A 350 -13.57 -41.10 -18.30
N GLU A 351 -14.12 -40.00 -18.80
CA GLU A 351 -15.01 -39.96 -19.96
C GLU A 351 -14.39 -39.22 -21.14
N VAL A 352 -15.03 -39.27 -22.30
CA VAL A 352 -14.51 -38.61 -23.51
C VAL A 352 -14.68 -37.11 -23.40
N TRP A 353 -13.56 -36.36 -23.46
CA TRP A 353 -13.58 -34.93 -23.65
C TRP A 353 -14.01 -34.60 -25.09
N ARG A 354 -14.98 -33.72 -25.25
CA ARG A 354 -15.57 -33.37 -26.56
C ARG A 354 -15.27 -31.94 -26.94
N ILE A 355 -15.23 -31.65 -28.24
CA ILE A 355 -15.16 -30.26 -28.74
C ILE A 355 -16.39 -29.50 -28.23
N GLY A 356 -16.16 -28.42 -27.46
CA GLY A 356 -17.20 -27.65 -26.76
C GLY A 356 -17.12 -27.76 -25.24
N ASP A 357 -16.45 -28.79 -24.71
CA ASP A 357 -16.10 -28.86 -23.29
C ASP A 357 -15.00 -27.84 -22.97
N ARG A 358 -14.89 -27.43 -21.71
CA ARG A 358 -13.83 -26.51 -21.27
C ARG A 358 -12.47 -27.16 -21.47
N ILE A 359 -11.52 -26.39 -21.98
CA ILE A 359 -10.16 -26.90 -22.25
C ILE A 359 -9.43 -27.31 -20.95
N GLU A 360 -9.76 -26.67 -19.83
CA GLU A 360 -9.20 -26.97 -18.50
C GLU A 360 -9.66 -28.34 -17.98
N GLU A 361 -10.73 -28.91 -18.51
CA GLU A 361 -11.23 -30.23 -18.16
C GLU A 361 -10.51 -31.35 -18.92
N LEU A 362 -9.73 -31.02 -19.96
CA LEU A 362 -8.96 -32.00 -20.74
C LEU A 362 -7.81 -32.55 -19.90
N ASP A 363 -7.87 -33.84 -19.56
CA ASP A 363 -6.76 -34.56 -18.93
C ASP A 363 -5.84 -35.14 -20.00
N ILE A 364 -4.70 -34.46 -20.19
CA ILE A 364 -3.70 -34.85 -21.17
C ILE A 364 -3.09 -36.22 -20.81
N VAL A 365 -2.86 -36.48 -19.52
CA VAL A 365 -2.23 -37.72 -19.05
C VAL A 365 -3.15 -38.92 -19.32
N GLN A 366 -4.40 -38.83 -18.92
CA GLN A 366 -5.39 -39.89 -19.17
C GLN A 366 -5.66 -40.06 -20.67
N SER A 367 -5.64 -39.01 -21.45
CA SER A 367 -5.78 -39.06 -22.90
C SER A 367 -4.63 -39.86 -23.55
N LEU A 368 -3.38 -39.56 -23.14
CA LEU A 368 -2.18 -40.25 -23.64
C LEU A 368 -2.06 -41.71 -23.15
N LEU A 369 -2.54 -41.99 -21.93
CA LEU A 369 -2.62 -43.39 -21.44
C LEU A 369 -3.66 -44.20 -22.21
N ASN A 370 -4.71 -43.56 -22.71
CA ASN A 370 -5.72 -44.24 -23.54
C ASN A 370 -5.25 -44.44 -24.99
N SER A 371 -4.51 -43.48 -25.56
CA SER A 371 -3.97 -43.53 -26.93
C SER A 371 -2.77 -42.61 -27.08
N PRO A 372 -1.70 -43.03 -27.77
CA PRO A 372 -0.55 -42.16 -28.04
C PRO A 372 -0.89 -40.95 -28.95
N VAL A 373 -2.05 -40.96 -29.57
CA VAL A 373 -2.53 -39.88 -30.43
C VAL A 373 -3.79 -39.27 -29.81
N MET A 374 -3.76 -37.97 -29.54
CA MET A 374 -4.93 -37.23 -29.02
C MET A 374 -5.84 -36.81 -30.17
N ILE A 375 -6.98 -37.46 -30.30
CA ILE A 375 -8.02 -37.14 -31.29
C ILE A 375 -9.24 -36.63 -30.50
N PRO A 376 -9.64 -35.34 -30.67
CA PRO A 376 -10.82 -34.81 -30.02
C PRO A 376 -12.07 -35.66 -30.28
N ASN A 377 -12.93 -35.79 -29.29
CA ASN A 377 -14.14 -36.62 -29.28
C ASN A 377 -13.93 -38.14 -29.34
N ILE A 378 -12.68 -38.62 -29.46
CA ILE A 378 -12.37 -40.07 -29.60
C ILE A 378 -11.43 -40.54 -28.48
N THR A 379 -10.20 -40.02 -28.45
CA THR A 379 -9.17 -40.47 -27.52
C THR A 379 -8.93 -39.49 -26.36
N THR A 380 -9.37 -38.24 -26.49
CA THR A 380 -9.28 -37.21 -25.43
C THR A 380 -10.17 -37.58 -24.25
N ARG A 381 -9.66 -37.39 -23.04
CA ARG A 381 -10.33 -37.75 -21.77
C ARG A 381 -10.46 -36.55 -20.85
N LYS A 382 -11.54 -36.54 -20.08
CA LYS A 382 -11.78 -35.70 -18.91
C LYS A 382 -12.33 -36.56 -17.77
N TRP A 383 -12.25 -36.06 -16.56
CA TRP A 383 -12.84 -36.76 -15.43
C TRP A 383 -14.32 -36.43 -15.29
N ALA A 384 -15.17 -37.47 -15.26
CA ALA A 384 -16.54 -37.32 -14.78
C ALA A 384 -16.50 -37.07 -13.27
N HIS A 385 -17.17 -36.04 -12.84
CA HIS A 385 -17.30 -35.68 -11.44
C HIS A 385 -18.67 -36.10 -10.94
N MET A 386 -18.71 -36.90 -9.88
CA MET A 386 -19.97 -37.20 -9.20
C MET A 386 -20.25 -36.07 -8.23
N GLU A 387 -21.33 -35.33 -8.46
CA GLU A 387 -21.93 -34.49 -7.45
C GLU A 387 -22.45 -35.45 -6.38
N GLY A 388 -21.83 -35.47 -5.21
CA GLY A 388 -22.40 -36.13 -4.05
C GLY A 388 -23.81 -35.57 -3.81
N PRO A 389 -24.76 -36.32 -3.19
CA PRO A 389 -26.09 -35.83 -2.90
C PRO A 389 -25.96 -34.66 -1.90
N GLY A 390 -25.56 -33.50 -2.41
CA GLY A 390 -25.70 -32.24 -1.72
C GLY A 390 -27.15 -31.87 -1.76
N HIS A 391 -27.86 -32.09 -0.67
CA HIS A 391 -29.02 -31.28 -0.45
C HIS A 391 -28.55 -29.83 -0.42
N LEU A 392 -28.72 -29.12 -1.52
CA LEU A 392 -28.77 -27.67 -1.56
C LEU A 392 -30.03 -27.21 -0.79
N VAL A 393 -30.02 -27.43 0.52
CA VAL A 393 -30.73 -26.54 1.40
C VAL A 393 -29.85 -25.27 1.31
N GLU A 394 -30.33 -24.24 0.62
CA GLU A 394 -29.82 -22.90 0.80
C GLU A 394 -29.86 -22.61 2.29
N LYS A 395 -28.78 -22.90 3.01
CA LYS A 395 -28.64 -22.50 4.39
C LYS A 395 -28.78 -20.99 4.38
N GLN A 396 -29.88 -20.48 4.90
CA GLN A 396 -30.04 -19.03 5.05
C GLN A 396 -28.86 -18.52 5.87
N ILE A 397 -27.99 -17.78 5.21
CA ILE A 397 -26.80 -17.18 5.84
C ILE A 397 -27.31 -16.22 6.92
N PRO A 398 -26.95 -16.39 8.20
CA PRO A 398 -27.41 -15.49 9.26
C PRO A 398 -26.79 -14.10 9.09
N ASP A 399 -27.51 -13.07 9.54
CA ASP A 399 -26.92 -11.74 9.68
C ASP A 399 -25.99 -11.67 10.90
N LEU A 400 -24.91 -10.90 10.85
CA LEU A 400 -23.90 -10.84 11.90
C LEU A 400 -24.06 -9.61 12.79
N LEU A 401 -24.28 -9.83 14.09
CA LEU A 401 -24.23 -8.78 15.12
C LEU A 401 -22.95 -8.90 15.94
N ILE A 402 -22.10 -7.89 15.91
CA ILE A 402 -20.89 -7.84 16.73
C ILE A 402 -21.11 -6.87 17.89
N VAL A 403 -20.99 -7.37 19.11
CA VAL A 403 -21.08 -6.61 20.35
C VAL A 403 -19.70 -6.57 20.99
N LEU A 404 -19.02 -5.43 20.90
CA LEU A 404 -17.63 -5.27 21.30
C LEU A 404 -17.53 -4.40 22.55
N ASP A 405 -16.92 -4.94 23.58
CA ASP A 405 -16.57 -4.23 24.81
C ASP A 405 -15.37 -3.31 24.57
N SER A 406 -15.54 -2.02 24.86
CA SER A 406 -14.50 -1.00 24.83
C SER A 406 -14.32 -0.32 26.20
N SER A 407 -14.62 -1.05 27.28
CA SER A 407 -14.40 -0.59 28.65
C SER A 407 -12.91 -0.41 28.99
N GLY A 408 -12.64 0.26 30.11
CA GLY A 408 -11.27 0.57 30.54
C GLY A 408 -10.41 -0.67 30.78
N SER A 409 -10.99 -1.77 31.26
CA SER A 409 -10.30 -3.05 31.50
C SER A 409 -9.84 -3.75 30.22
N MET A 410 -10.53 -3.56 29.10
CA MET A 410 -10.11 -4.05 27.79
C MET A 410 -8.80 -3.43 27.31
N GLY A 411 -8.40 -2.30 27.84
CA GLY A 411 -7.09 -1.64 27.67
C GLY A 411 -6.67 -1.46 26.20
N TRP A 412 -6.86 -0.25 25.67
CA TRP A 412 -6.33 0.12 24.37
C TRP A 412 -5.54 1.42 24.46
N ASN A 413 -4.23 1.31 24.43
CA ASN A 413 -3.36 2.48 24.38
C ASN A 413 -3.30 3.00 22.94
N TYR A 414 -4.34 3.74 22.55
CA TYR A 414 -4.36 4.57 21.37
C TYR A 414 -3.99 6.00 21.75
N ASN A 415 -2.76 6.40 21.59
CA ASN A 415 -2.50 7.79 21.30
C ASN A 415 -2.06 7.86 19.83
N SER A 416 -2.38 8.96 19.16
CA SER A 416 -2.26 9.17 17.70
C SER A 416 -0.86 8.90 17.10
N ARG A 417 0.12 8.50 17.89
CA ARG A 417 1.50 8.23 17.51
C ARG A 417 1.99 6.80 17.75
N SER A 418 1.28 5.99 18.52
CA SER A 418 1.70 4.60 18.77
C SER A 418 0.52 3.70 19.13
N VAL A 419 -0.08 3.05 18.13
CA VAL A 419 -0.90 1.87 18.38
C VAL A 419 0.06 0.74 18.68
N ARG A 420 0.19 0.38 19.95
CA ARG A 420 0.82 -0.89 20.31
C ARG A 420 -0.17 -1.98 19.97
N GLY A 421 0.11 -2.76 18.92
CA GLY A 421 -0.68 -3.93 18.51
C GLY A 421 -0.70 -5.05 19.56
N LYS A 422 -1.01 -4.70 20.81
CA LYS A 422 -1.04 -5.60 21.97
C LYS A 422 -2.19 -5.20 22.88
N GLY A 423 -2.80 -6.19 23.53
CA GLY A 423 -3.85 -6.02 24.53
C GLY A 423 -5.19 -6.63 24.11
N PRO A 424 -6.10 -6.82 25.06
CA PRO A 424 -7.40 -7.44 24.84
C PRO A 424 -8.22 -6.76 23.73
N TYR A 425 -8.31 -5.44 23.76
CA TYR A 425 -9.08 -4.69 22.74
C TYR A 425 -8.50 -4.81 21.34
N HIS A 426 -7.16 -4.76 21.20
CA HIS A 426 -6.53 -4.98 19.90
C HIS A 426 -6.89 -6.34 19.31
N THR A 427 -6.79 -7.40 20.11
CA THR A 427 -7.13 -8.77 19.66
C THR A 427 -8.62 -8.90 19.31
N ALA A 428 -9.47 -8.27 20.12
CA ALA A 428 -10.91 -8.21 19.87
C ALA A 428 -11.23 -7.48 18.56
N LEU A 429 -10.54 -6.38 18.25
CA LEU A 429 -10.68 -5.67 16.96
C LEU A 429 -10.26 -6.55 15.80
N VAL A 430 -9.12 -7.24 15.87
CA VAL A 430 -8.67 -8.13 14.79
C VAL A 430 -9.71 -9.22 14.53
N ALA A 431 -10.26 -9.85 15.59
CA ALA A 431 -11.31 -10.85 15.47
C ALA A 431 -12.62 -10.29 14.91
N ALA A 432 -13.01 -9.09 15.34
CA ALA A 432 -14.21 -8.41 14.85
C ALA A 432 -14.08 -8.03 13.36
N PHE A 433 -12.94 -7.50 12.94
CA PHE A 433 -12.68 -7.20 11.53
C PHE A 433 -12.67 -8.47 10.68
N ALA A 434 -12.03 -9.55 11.13
CA ALA A 434 -12.04 -10.83 10.43
C ALA A 434 -13.47 -11.37 10.24
N SER A 435 -14.28 -11.34 11.29
CA SER A 435 -15.69 -11.77 11.24
C SER A 435 -16.53 -10.91 10.31
N LEU A 436 -16.38 -9.59 10.41
CA LEU A 436 -17.11 -8.61 9.60
C LEU A 436 -16.85 -8.82 8.11
N HIS A 437 -15.57 -8.90 7.73
CA HIS A 437 -15.19 -9.05 6.33
C HIS A 437 -15.52 -10.43 5.77
N TYR A 438 -15.45 -11.47 6.59
CA TYR A 438 -15.90 -12.79 6.18
C TYR A 438 -17.41 -12.82 5.93
N ALA A 439 -18.23 -12.29 6.87
CA ALA A 439 -19.67 -12.19 6.69
C ALA A 439 -20.03 -11.34 5.46
N ALA A 440 -19.35 -10.22 5.25
CA ALA A 440 -19.51 -9.37 4.06
C ALA A 440 -19.22 -10.13 2.76
N SER A 441 -18.16 -10.95 2.72
CA SER A 441 -17.80 -11.76 1.55
C SER A 441 -18.85 -12.83 1.19
N LYS A 442 -19.67 -13.20 2.17
CA LYS A 442 -20.79 -14.15 2.00
C LYS A 442 -22.15 -13.46 1.75
N GLY A 443 -22.16 -12.13 1.61
CA GLY A 443 -23.38 -11.36 1.35
C GLY A 443 -24.31 -11.19 2.56
N ALA A 444 -23.83 -11.43 3.78
CA ALA A 444 -24.60 -11.18 5.01
C ALA A 444 -24.65 -9.67 5.31
N LYS A 445 -25.74 -9.22 5.92
CA LYS A 445 -25.80 -7.92 6.58
C LYS A 445 -25.14 -8.01 7.95
N PHE A 446 -24.63 -6.88 8.42
CA PHE A 446 -24.00 -6.82 9.73
C PHE A 446 -24.41 -5.55 10.49
N SER A 447 -24.42 -5.67 11.81
CA SER A 447 -24.60 -4.59 12.76
C SER A 447 -23.49 -4.65 13.81
N VAL A 448 -23.09 -3.50 14.33
CA VAL A 448 -22.04 -3.40 15.35
C VAL A 448 -22.53 -2.57 16.51
N ILE A 449 -22.35 -3.08 17.73
CA ILE A 449 -22.53 -2.36 18.98
C ILE A 449 -21.18 -2.30 19.69
N ASN A 450 -20.61 -1.12 19.81
CA ASN A 450 -19.42 -0.88 20.61
C ASN A 450 -19.85 -0.24 21.93
N PHE A 451 -19.52 -0.85 23.05
CA PHE A 451 -20.08 -0.44 24.34
C PHE A 451 -19.05 -0.29 25.46
N SER A 452 -19.40 0.55 26.42
CA SER A 452 -18.77 0.74 27.72
C SER A 452 -19.86 1.17 28.72
N ASN A 453 -19.84 2.43 29.18
CA ASN A 453 -20.97 3.04 29.92
C ASN A 453 -22.12 3.46 28.97
N ARG A 454 -21.86 3.60 27.70
CA ARG A 454 -22.82 3.91 26.63
C ARG A 454 -22.60 2.96 25.46
N ALA A 455 -23.54 2.90 24.54
CA ALA A 455 -23.44 2.10 23.33
C ALA A 455 -23.39 3.01 22.08
N ASP A 456 -22.37 2.81 21.26
CA ASP A 456 -22.31 3.36 19.89
C ASP A 456 -22.75 2.26 18.92
N ILE A 457 -23.72 2.53 18.06
CA ILE A 457 -24.39 1.52 17.24
C ILE A 457 -24.24 1.84 15.76
N CYS A 458 -23.77 0.87 14.98
CA CYS A 458 -23.98 0.79 13.55
C CYS A 458 -25.23 -0.06 13.29
N GLN A 459 -26.26 0.53 12.71
CA GLN A 459 -27.47 -0.19 12.30
C GLN A 459 -27.14 -1.21 11.21
N TRP A 460 -28.03 -2.17 10.95
CA TRP A 460 -27.87 -3.17 9.90
C TRP A 460 -27.51 -2.55 8.56
N THR A 461 -26.43 -3.02 7.97
CA THR A 461 -25.88 -2.48 6.72
C THR A 461 -25.05 -3.54 5.99
N SER A 462 -24.85 -3.36 4.68
CA SER A 462 -23.85 -4.08 3.88
C SER A 462 -22.57 -3.25 3.68
N ASP A 463 -22.54 -2.01 4.19
CA ASP A 463 -21.39 -1.11 4.09
C ASP A 463 -20.45 -1.33 5.29
N TYR A 464 -19.40 -2.12 5.09
CA TYR A 464 -18.42 -2.42 6.14
C TYR A 464 -17.68 -1.17 6.67
N LYS A 465 -17.52 -0.11 5.86
CA LYS A 465 -16.86 1.13 6.30
C LYS A 465 -17.60 1.79 7.46
N LYS A 466 -18.94 1.69 7.50
CA LYS A 466 -19.76 2.19 8.62
C LYS A 466 -19.56 1.36 9.89
N ALA A 467 -19.52 0.04 9.76
CA ALA A 467 -19.29 -0.87 10.86
C ALA A 467 -17.88 -0.70 11.47
N GLU A 468 -16.85 -0.66 10.64
CA GLU A 468 -15.46 -0.42 11.04
C GLU A 468 -15.29 0.88 11.83
N LYS A 469 -15.97 1.95 11.39
CA LYS A 469 -15.93 3.25 12.08
C LYS A 469 -16.46 3.15 13.52
N VAL A 470 -17.44 2.30 13.77
CA VAL A 470 -17.99 2.06 15.12
C VAL A 470 -17.06 1.15 15.92
N LEU A 471 -16.51 0.09 15.31
CA LEU A 471 -15.54 -0.80 15.96
C LEU A 471 -14.32 -0.04 16.48
N LEU A 472 -13.83 0.96 15.74
CA LEU A 472 -12.63 1.71 16.10
C LEU A 472 -12.86 2.81 17.17
N ARG A 473 -14.08 2.99 17.69
CA ARG A 473 -14.40 3.97 18.73
C ARG A 473 -14.16 3.40 20.12
N TYR A 474 -12.93 3.45 20.60
CA TYR A 474 -12.65 3.09 21.99
C TYR A 474 -13.20 4.14 22.97
N GLN A 475 -13.96 3.71 23.97
CA GLN A 475 -14.64 4.60 24.90
C GLN A 475 -13.93 4.71 26.26
N GLY A 476 -13.35 3.64 26.77
CA GLY A 476 -12.94 3.55 28.18
C GLY A 476 -14.15 3.52 29.12
N GLY A 477 -13.95 3.50 30.42
CA GLY A 477 -15.03 3.54 31.40
C GLY A 477 -15.47 2.16 31.91
N GLY A 478 -16.69 2.05 32.45
CA GLY A 478 -17.23 0.81 33.03
C GLY A 478 -17.88 -0.11 31.98
N THR A 479 -18.31 -1.31 32.42
CA THR A 479 -18.81 -2.35 31.51
C THR A 479 -20.31 -2.59 31.77
N PHE A 480 -21.17 -1.90 31.04
CA PHE A 480 -22.61 -2.14 31.03
C PHE A 480 -23.04 -2.73 29.69
N LEU A 481 -23.37 -4.01 29.68
CA LEU A 481 -23.82 -4.66 28.45
C LEU A 481 -25.14 -4.02 27.98
N PRO A 482 -25.22 -3.53 26.73
CA PRO A 482 -26.38 -2.79 26.20
C PRO A 482 -27.46 -3.76 25.73
N ILE A 483 -28.10 -4.44 26.69
CA ILE A 483 -29.04 -5.54 26.45
C ILE A 483 -30.28 -5.13 25.67
N LYS A 484 -30.79 -3.89 25.87
CA LYS A 484 -31.93 -3.35 25.10
C LYS A 484 -31.56 -3.14 23.63
N GLU A 485 -30.39 -2.62 23.41
CA GLU A 485 -29.85 -2.34 22.10
C GLU A 485 -29.57 -3.65 21.33
N ILE A 486 -29.02 -4.66 22.01
CA ILE A 486 -28.81 -6.00 21.46
C ILE A 486 -30.15 -6.62 21.04
N ALA A 487 -31.14 -6.62 21.92
CA ALA A 487 -32.48 -7.16 21.63
C ALA A 487 -33.12 -6.41 20.44
N ASN A 488 -33.04 -5.08 20.43
CA ASN A 488 -33.58 -4.26 19.36
C ASN A 488 -32.89 -4.51 18.00
N GLN A 489 -31.57 -4.77 17.99
CA GLN A 489 -30.89 -5.14 16.75
C GLN A 489 -31.30 -6.57 16.30
N CYS A 490 -31.39 -7.52 17.19
CA CYS A 490 -31.89 -8.86 16.85
C CYS A 490 -33.32 -8.84 16.29
N ASP A 491 -34.22 -8.06 16.90
CA ASP A 491 -35.61 -7.94 16.44
C ASP A 491 -35.73 -7.21 15.08
N LYS A 492 -34.74 -6.36 14.71
CA LYS A 492 -34.65 -5.65 13.42
C LYS A 492 -33.89 -6.39 12.33
N ALA A 493 -33.29 -7.52 12.64
CA ALA A 493 -32.57 -8.31 11.66
C ALA A 493 -33.54 -8.92 10.63
N ASP A 494 -33.20 -8.87 9.36
CA ASP A 494 -34.01 -9.49 8.30
C ASP A 494 -34.01 -11.03 8.43
N ARG A 495 -32.93 -11.57 8.98
CA ARG A 495 -32.69 -13.00 9.18
C ARG A 495 -32.35 -13.25 10.66
N LYS A 496 -32.39 -14.52 11.08
CA LYS A 496 -31.89 -14.87 12.42
C LYS A 496 -30.42 -14.49 12.51
N SER A 497 -30.06 -13.74 13.57
CA SER A 497 -28.69 -13.22 13.70
C SER A 497 -27.76 -14.21 14.39
N LEU A 498 -26.50 -14.21 13.96
CA LEU A 498 -25.35 -14.69 14.70
C LEU A 498 -24.78 -13.51 15.50
N THR A 499 -24.85 -13.57 16.82
CA THR A 499 -24.43 -12.49 17.70
C THR A 499 -23.15 -12.87 18.42
N PHE A 500 -22.08 -12.12 18.20
CA PHE A 500 -20.80 -12.24 18.91
C PHE A 500 -20.70 -11.19 20.00
N ILE A 501 -20.46 -11.62 21.24
CA ILE A 501 -20.21 -10.74 22.38
C ILE A 501 -18.77 -10.94 22.81
N ILE A 502 -17.93 -9.93 22.62
CA ILE A 502 -16.49 -9.96 22.93
C ILE A 502 -16.23 -9.00 24.09
N THR A 503 -15.81 -9.52 25.25
CA THR A 503 -15.65 -8.77 26.50
C THR A 503 -14.64 -9.45 27.43
N ASP A 504 -14.11 -8.74 28.41
CA ASP A 504 -13.31 -9.28 29.52
C ASP A 504 -14.15 -9.69 30.74
N PHE A 505 -15.46 -9.70 30.60
CA PHE A 505 -16.44 -10.15 31.57
C PHE A 505 -16.70 -9.27 32.82
N GLY A 506 -16.17 -8.09 32.92
CA GLY A 506 -16.48 -7.15 34.01
C GLY A 506 -17.91 -6.57 33.98
N ILE A 507 -18.93 -7.33 33.52
CA ILE A 507 -20.30 -6.85 33.24
C ILE A 507 -21.09 -6.59 34.50
N TYR A 508 -21.43 -5.33 34.80
CA TYR A 508 -22.18 -4.94 36.00
C TYR A 508 -23.65 -5.41 36.00
N ASN A 509 -24.29 -5.44 34.85
CA ASN A 509 -25.72 -5.79 34.71
C ASN A 509 -25.97 -7.25 34.28
N TRP A 510 -25.04 -8.17 34.60
CA TRP A 510 -25.04 -9.55 34.15
C TRP A 510 -26.36 -10.31 34.40
N GLY A 511 -26.98 -10.16 35.57
CA GLY A 511 -28.23 -10.83 35.92
C GLY A 511 -29.39 -10.50 34.96
N LYS A 512 -29.46 -9.27 34.46
CA LYS A 512 -30.45 -8.85 33.45
C LYS A 512 -30.04 -9.32 32.06
N ALA A 513 -28.75 -9.26 31.74
CA ALA A 513 -28.20 -9.71 30.47
C ALA A 513 -28.50 -11.19 30.20
N LYS A 514 -28.31 -12.05 31.22
CA LYS A 514 -28.58 -13.49 31.15
C LYS A 514 -30.01 -13.81 30.70
N LYS A 515 -31.03 -13.14 31.28
CA LYS A 515 -32.43 -13.36 30.90
C LYS A 515 -32.68 -13.05 29.43
N ILE A 516 -32.22 -11.89 28.97
CA ILE A 516 -32.43 -11.47 27.58
C ILE A 516 -31.69 -12.35 26.60
N MET A 517 -30.47 -12.81 26.90
CA MET A 517 -29.76 -13.77 26.07
C MET A 517 -30.53 -15.09 25.90
N ILE A 518 -31.17 -15.58 26.97
CA ILE A 518 -32.01 -16.76 26.90
C ILE A 518 -33.21 -16.52 25.98
N ASP A 519 -33.93 -15.40 26.17
CA ASP A 519 -35.09 -15.03 25.37
C ASP A 519 -34.74 -14.90 23.87
N LEU A 520 -33.58 -14.31 23.55
CA LEU A 520 -33.10 -14.18 22.16
C LEU A 520 -32.73 -15.55 21.55
N ALA A 521 -32.10 -16.42 22.34
CA ALA A 521 -31.79 -17.79 21.89
C ALA A 521 -33.06 -18.60 21.62
N GLU A 522 -34.10 -18.43 22.46
CA GLU A 522 -35.43 -19.06 22.28
C GLU A 522 -36.15 -18.54 21.03
N LYS A 523 -35.92 -17.27 20.66
CA LYS A 523 -36.40 -16.70 19.41
C LYS A 523 -35.62 -17.22 18.17
N GLY A 524 -34.57 -18.04 18.37
CA GLY A 524 -33.80 -18.69 17.32
C GLY A 524 -32.55 -17.90 16.85
N HIS A 525 -32.15 -16.81 17.55
CA HIS A 525 -30.87 -16.17 17.32
C HIS A 525 -29.74 -16.99 17.95
N LYS A 526 -28.58 -16.99 17.32
CA LYS A 526 -27.38 -17.66 17.85
C LYS A 526 -26.50 -16.64 18.57
N ILE A 527 -26.18 -16.93 19.83
CA ILE A 527 -25.34 -16.05 20.65
C ILE A 527 -24.09 -16.79 21.05
N VAL A 528 -22.94 -16.18 20.79
CA VAL A 528 -21.63 -16.69 21.16
C VAL A 528 -20.88 -15.62 21.95
N GLY A 529 -20.51 -15.94 23.18
CA GLY A 529 -19.73 -15.06 24.05
C GLY A 529 -18.26 -15.45 24.09
N PHE A 530 -17.39 -14.48 23.93
CA PHE A 530 -15.93 -14.63 24.01
C PHE A 530 -15.40 -13.80 25.19
N PHE A 531 -14.90 -14.50 26.22
CA PHE A 531 -14.39 -13.88 27.43
C PHE A 531 -12.86 -13.87 27.43
N ILE A 532 -12.29 -12.69 27.34
CA ILE A 532 -10.85 -12.47 27.29
C ILE A 532 -10.30 -12.36 28.71
N GLY A 533 -9.19 -13.06 29.00
CA GLY A 533 -8.52 -13.01 30.29
C GLY A 533 -8.81 -14.16 31.24
N SER A 534 -9.69 -15.12 30.88
CA SER A 534 -9.97 -16.31 31.67
C SER A 534 -10.12 -17.54 30.77
N THR A 535 -9.42 -18.62 31.11
CA THR A 535 -9.57 -19.93 30.45
C THR A 535 -10.76 -20.72 30.98
N THR A 536 -11.29 -20.35 32.14
CA THR A 536 -12.40 -21.05 32.79
C THR A 536 -13.63 -20.16 32.91
N ILE A 537 -14.74 -20.68 32.44
CA ILE A 537 -16.03 -20.02 32.59
C ILE A 537 -16.59 -20.40 33.95
N PRO A 538 -16.95 -19.45 34.83
CA PRO A 538 -17.54 -19.76 36.13
C PRO A 538 -18.91 -20.42 35.95
N LYS A 539 -18.97 -21.75 36.01
CA LYS A 539 -20.18 -22.54 35.72
C LYS A 539 -21.43 -22.08 36.49
N GLU A 540 -21.27 -21.66 37.74
CA GLU A 540 -22.37 -21.16 38.55
C GLU A 540 -23.03 -19.88 38.01
N LYS A 541 -22.20 -18.94 37.50
CA LYS A 541 -22.72 -17.71 36.91
C LYS A 541 -23.47 -17.94 35.59
N PHE A 542 -23.17 -19.04 34.91
CA PHE A 542 -23.70 -19.38 33.57
C PHE A 542 -24.75 -20.52 33.62
N LYS A 543 -25.09 -21.03 34.80
CA LYS A 543 -26.10 -22.06 34.94
C LYS A 543 -27.39 -21.67 34.20
N ASN A 544 -28.00 -22.61 33.47
CA ASN A 544 -29.16 -22.44 32.57
C ASN A 544 -28.94 -21.58 31.32
N LEU A 545 -27.75 -21.03 31.12
CA LEU A 545 -27.43 -20.26 29.94
C LEU A 545 -26.58 -21.09 28.94
N LEU A 546 -25.74 -21.99 29.46
CA LEU A 546 -24.83 -22.82 28.65
C LEU A 546 -25.55 -23.81 27.74
N ASP A 547 -26.80 -24.16 28.05
CA ASP A 547 -27.61 -25.03 27.20
C ASP A 547 -28.17 -24.33 25.95
N LYS A 548 -28.18 -23.00 25.94
CA LYS A 548 -28.78 -22.17 24.88
C LYS A 548 -27.78 -21.22 24.18
N VAL A 549 -26.71 -20.88 24.86
CA VAL A 549 -25.72 -19.90 24.43
C VAL A 549 -24.31 -20.48 24.54
N THR A 550 -23.51 -20.34 23.49
CA THR A 550 -22.14 -20.82 23.50
C THR A 550 -21.21 -19.78 24.11
N PHE A 551 -20.32 -20.21 25.01
CA PHE A 551 -19.31 -19.33 25.62
C PHE A 551 -17.93 -19.94 25.57
N TYR A 552 -16.96 -19.10 25.23
CA TYR A 552 -15.54 -19.45 25.21
C TYR A 552 -14.75 -18.57 26.19
N GLY A 553 -13.97 -19.23 27.06
CA GLY A 553 -12.97 -18.57 27.90
C GLY A 553 -11.62 -18.50 27.16
N ILE A 554 -11.01 -17.33 27.12
CA ILE A 554 -9.83 -17.06 26.31
C ILE A 554 -8.71 -16.56 27.19
N GLY A 555 -7.76 -17.45 27.49
CA GLY A 555 -6.57 -17.11 28.26
C GLY A 555 -5.48 -16.47 27.41
N ASN A 556 -5.33 -16.93 26.17
CA ASN A 556 -4.37 -16.36 25.23
C ASN A 556 -5.14 -15.60 24.13
N PRO A 557 -4.85 -14.30 23.93
CA PRO A 557 -5.51 -13.52 22.90
C PRO A 557 -5.48 -14.12 21.49
N LYS A 558 -4.45 -14.90 21.15
CA LYS A 558 -4.36 -15.59 19.86
C LYS A 558 -5.45 -16.64 19.66
N ASP A 559 -5.96 -17.24 20.74
CA ASP A 559 -7.02 -18.26 20.68
C ASP A 559 -8.38 -17.63 20.31
N LEU A 560 -8.61 -16.36 20.69
CA LEU A 560 -9.82 -15.63 20.32
C LEU A 560 -10.05 -15.66 18.81
N ILE A 561 -9.05 -15.27 18.06
CA ILE A 561 -9.13 -15.17 16.62
C ILE A 561 -9.46 -16.55 16.00
N SER A 562 -8.83 -17.60 16.52
CA SER A 562 -9.07 -18.98 16.07
C SER A 562 -10.49 -19.45 16.34
N LEU A 563 -11.00 -19.16 17.53
CA LEU A 563 -12.36 -19.55 17.94
C LEU A 563 -13.42 -18.74 17.19
N VAL A 564 -13.23 -17.43 17.04
CA VAL A 564 -14.17 -16.59 16.29
C VAL A 564 -14.24 -17.04 14.83
N ILE A 565 -13.11 -17.33 14.18
CA ILE A 565 -13.09 -17.82 12.80
C ILE A 565 -13.76 -19.20 12.71
N LYS A 566 -13.56 -20.09 13.68
CA LYS A 566 -14.23 -21.39 13.74
C LYS A 566 -15.75 -21.21 13.80
N GLU A 567 -16.25 -20.36 14.69
CA GLU A 567 -17.68 -20.09 14.79
C GLU A 567 -18.25 -19.44 13.52
N VAL A 568 -17.55 -18.46 12.94
CA VAL A 568 -17.96 -17.87 11.66
C VAL A 568 -18.06 -18.94 10.58
N LYS A 569 -17.08 -19.82 10.45
CA LYS A 569 -17.12 -20.94 9.49
C LYS A 569 -18.30 -21.88 9.73
N ASN A 570 -18.56 -22.25 10.98
CA ASN A 570 -19.66 -23.16 11.32
C ASN A 570 -21.04 -22.65 10.87
N TYR A 571 -21.21 -21.33 10.76
CA TYR A 571 -22.49 -20.72 10.40
C TYR A 571 -22.55 -20.21 8.95
N TYR A 572 -21.42 -19.97 8.30
CA TYR A 572 -21.36 -19.43 6.94
C TYR A 572 -20.86 -20.44 5.89
N LEU A 573 -20.42 -21.62 6.30
CA LEU A 573 -20.11 -22.77 5.45
C LEU A 573 -21.19 -23.83 5.58
#